data_03d7e1a0ed7d182bb291c03cf34d1853
#
_entry.id   03d7e1a0ed7d182bb291c03cf34d1853
#
_cell.length_a   1.000
_cell.length_b   1.000
_cell.length_c   1.000
_cell.angle_alpha   90.00
_cell.angle_beta   90.00
_cell.angle_gamma   90.00
#
_symmetry.space_group_name_H-M   'P 1'
#
loop_
_entity.id
_entity.type
_entity.pdbx_description
1 polymer ?
#
loop_
_entity_poly.entity_id
_entity_poly.type
_entity_poly.pdbx_seq_one_letter_code
_entity_poly.pdbx_strand_id
1 'polypeptide(L)'
;MSMLEIKNVHKSFFTYTKPRLQAGIFHRPGARKVTSELQVLRGVDLTVEKGDVVAILGPSGSGKTTLLRCLNFLETADAGQLTFDGETFDLAQASRADIARLRKKTAFVFQSYNLFRNKTALQNVTEGLIIARKMPKEQADAVGIKMLEKVGLADRADYYPRQLSGGQQQRVAIARALASDPEIIYFDEPTSALDPELTGEVLAVMRQLAEEGMTMLVVTHEMGFARNVSSKTVFMENGVVVEQAPSHEFFATPKEERTREFLRKIAHTE
;
A
#
# COMPACT_ATOMS: atom_id res chain seq x y z
N MET A 1 10.55 11.82 -16.51
CA MET A 1 9.26 11.24 -16.98
C MET A 1 8.65 10.55 -15.79
N SER A 2 7.37 10.81 -15.51
CA SER A 2 6.68 10.19 -14.39
C SER A 2 6.68 8.67 -14.54
N MET A 3 7.04 7.97 -13.46
CA MET A 3 6.99 6.52 -13.39
C MET A 3 5.55 6.02 -13.25
N LEU A 4 4.78 6.72 -12.39
CA LEU A 4 3.38 6.44 -12.13
C LEU A 4 2.58 7.74 -12.19
N GLU A 5 1.52 7.74 -12.99
CA GLU A 5 0.54 8.82 -13.05
C GLU A 5 -0.86 8.23 -12.91
N ILE A 6 -1.65 8.77 -12.00
CA ILE A 6 -3.04 8.41 -11.83
C ILE A 6 -3.94 9.61 -12.09
N LYS A 7 -5.04 9.38 -12.79
CA LYS A 7 -5.98 10.41 -13.19
C LYS A 7 -7.41 10.01 -12.88
N ASN A 8 -8.11 10.92 -12.22
CA ASN A 8 -9.54 10.88 -11.99
C ASN A 8 -10.03 9.56 -11.39
N VAL A 9 -9.36 9.09 -10.31
CA VAL A 9 -9.70 7.81 -9.67
C VAL A 9 -10.92 7.97 -8.78
N HIS A 10 -11.96 7.18 -9.06
CA HIS A 10 -13.21 7.13 -8.30
C HIS A 10 -13.45 5.74 -7.73
N LYS A 11 -14.01 5.70 -6.50
CA LYS A 11 -14.46 4.47 -5.87
C LYS A 11 -15.61 4.72 -4.91
N SER A 12 -16.69 3.95 -5.09
CA SER A 12 -17.84 3.90 -4.19
C SER A 12 -18.03 2.47 -3.66
N PHE A 13 -18.53 2.36 -2.45
CA PHE A 13 -19.00 1.11 -1.87
C PHE A 13 -20.51 1.17 -1.64
N PHE A 14 -21.20 0.05 -1.94
CA PHE A 14 -22.65 -0.03 -1.85
C PHE A 14 -23.07 -1.00 -0.75
N THR A 15 -24.00 -0.57 0.09
CA THR A 15 -24.67 -1.45 1.05
C THR A 15 -26.01 -1.90 0.46
N TYR A 16 -26.31 -3.20 0.62
CA TYR A 16 -27.53 -3.80 0.08
C TYR A 16 -28.43 -4.32 1.20
N THR A 17 -29.76 -4.18 1.05
CA THR A 17 -30.72 -4.84 1.95
C THR A 17 -30.60 -6.35 1.82
N LYS A 18 -30.59 -7.06 2.97
CA LYS A 18 -30.84 -8.50 2.96
C LYS A 18 -32.30 -8.75 2.54
N PRO A 19 -32.55 -9.63 1.55
CA PRO A 19 -33.95 -10.00 1.23
C PRO A 19 -34.58 -10.59 2.50
N ARG A 20 -35.75 -10.06 2.92
CA ARG A 20 -36.55 -10.69 3.96
C ARG A 20 -37.03 -12.04 3.45
N LEU A 21 -36.57 -13.12 4.06
CA LEU A 21 -37.15 -14.44 3.86
C LEU A 21 -38.58 -14.44 4.47
N GLN A 22 -39.62 -14.28 3.66
CA GLN A 22 -40.95 -14.60 4.06
C GLN A 22 -41.10 -16.13 3.96
N ALA A 23 -41.38 -16.77 5.09
CA ALA A 23 -41.66 -18.19 5.12
C ALA A 23 -42.94 -18.49 4.28
N GLY A 24 -42.81 -19.32 3.25
CA GLY A 24 -43.96 -19.98 2.66
C GLY A 24 -44.24 -19.84 1.17
N ILE A 25 -43.42 -19.18 0.34
CA ILE A 25 -43.62 -19.14 -1.12
C ILE A 25 -42.27 -19.22 -1.84
N PHE A 26 -42.16 -20.13 -2.82
CA PHE A 26 -41.02 -20.17 -3.75
C PHE A 26 -40.94 -18.85 -4.55
N HIS A 27 -40.25 -17.88 -4.01
CA HIS A 27 -39.98 -16.62 -4.72
C HIS A 27 -38.55 -16.63 -5.24
N ARG A 28 -38.38 -16.26 -6.52
CA ARG A 28 -37.10 -15.84 -7.10
C ARG A 28 -36.47 -14.81 -6.16
N PRO A 29 -35.15 -14.90 -5.87
CA PRO A 29 -34.51 -13.89 -5.04
C PRO A 29 -34.76 -12.52 -5.67
N GLY A 30 -35.53 -11.67 -4.98
CA GLY A 30 -35.78 -10.30 -5.41
C GLY A 30 -34.47 -9.57 -5.54
N ALA A 31 -34.36 -8.65 -6.52
CA ALA A 31 -33.18 -7.83 -6.74
C ALA A 31 -32.79 -7.14 -5.44
N ARG A 32 -31.52 -7.30 -5.03
CA ARG A 32 -30.98 -6.60 -3.86
C ARG A 32 -31.11 -5.09 -4.10
N LYS A 33 -31.83 -4.40 -3.22
CA LYS A 33 -31.98 -2.94 -3.33
C LYS A 33 -30.78 -2.28 -2.65
N VAL A 34 -30.10 -1.37 -3.35
CA VAL A 34 -29.07 -0.52 -2.78
C VAL A 34 -29.70 0.33 -1.67
N THR A 35 -29.13 0.31 -0.48
CA THR A 35 -29.60 1.06 0.69
C THR A 35 -28.78 2.31 0.95
N SER A 36 -27.48 2.27 0.67
CA SER A 36 -26.60 3.43 0.76
C SER A 36 -25.41 3.28 -0.19
N GLU A 37 -24.92 4.40 -0.67
CA GLU A 37 -23.67 4.54 -1.39
C GLU A 37 -22.72 5.36 -0.53
N LEU A 38 -21.47 4.88 -0.38
CA LEU A 38 -20.38 5.60 0.25
C LEU A 38 -19.30 5.85 -0.80
N GLN A 39 -19.23 7.07 -1.29
CA GLN A 39 -18.19 7.50 -2.21
C GLN A 39 -16.89 7.75 -1.45
N VAL A 40 -15.88 6.89 -1.65
CA VAL A 40 -14.60 6.89 -0.91
C VAL A 40 -13.50 7.62 -1.68
N LEU A 41 -13.46 7.49 -3.01
CA LEU A 41 -12.55 8.27 -3.87
C LEU A 41 -13.37 9.11 -4.85
N ARG A 42 -12.98 10.37 -5.03
CA ARG A 42 -13.77 11.40 -5.73
C ARG A 42 -12.93 12.16 -6.74
N GLY A 43 -12.27 11.44 -7.67
CA GLY A 43 -11.43 12.06 -8.68
C GLY A 43 -10.02 12.37 -8.15
N VAL A 44 -9.31 11.33 -7.70
CA VAL A 44 -7.94 11.48 -7.19
C VAL A 44 -6.94 11.48 -8.32
N ASP A 45 -6.09 12.50 -8.35
CA ASP A 45 -4.94 12.64 -9.24
C ASP A 45 -3.64 12.63 -8.45
N LEU A 46 -2.63 11.88 -8.93
CA LEU A 46 -1.31 11.82 -8.31
C LEU A 46 -0.25 11.44 -9.34
N THR A 47 0.95 11.99 -9.18
CA THR A 47 2.12 11.65 -9.99
C THR A 47 3.28 11.27 -9.09
N VAL A 48 4.01 10.21 -9.46
CA VAL A 48 5.20 9.71 -8.78
C VAL A 48 6.33 9.59 -9.80
N GLU A 49 7.46 10.24 -9.52
CA GLU A 49 8.67 10.10 -10.33
C GLU A 49 9.49 8.89 -9.86
N LYS A 50 10.39 8.41 -10.72
CA LYS A 50 11.29 7.31 -10.33
C LYS A 50 12.24 7.76 -9.22
N GLY A 51 12.33 6.96 -8.17
CA GLY A 51 13.12 7.26 -6.97
C GLY A 51 12.38 8.12 -5.94
N ASP A 52 11.16 8.55 -6.22
CA ASP A 52 10.35 9.28 -5.24
C ASP A 52 9.91 8.38 -4.08
N VAL A 53 9.92 8.98 -2.90
CA VAL A 53 9.18 8.50 -1.73
C VAL A 53 8.01 9.44 -1.51
N VAL A 54 6.81 9.01 -1.88
CA VAL A 54 5.60 9.81 -1.72
C VAL A 54 4.84 9.35 -0.47
N ALA A 55 4.74 10.24 0.53
CA ALA A 55 3.93 10.00 1.72
C ALA A 55 2.48 10.48 1.50
N ILE A 56 1.49 9.63 1.80
CA ILE A 56 0.07 9.98 1.79
C ILE A 56 -0.41 10.07 3.23
N LEU A 57 -0.80 11.27 3.65
CA LEU A 57 -1.31 11.61 4.97
C LEU A 57 -2.81 11.91 4.92
N GLY A 58 -3.47 11.84 6.07
CA GLY A 58 -4.87 12.23 6.21
C GLY A 58 -5.60 11.45 7.30
N PRO A 59 -6.79 11.91 7.72
CA PRO A 59 -7.57 11.25 8.76
C PRO A 59 -8.01 9.84 8.34
N SER A 60 -8.37 9.02 9.33
CA SER A 60 -8.95 7.69 9.08
C SER A 60 -10.22 7.83 8.24
N GLY A 61 -10.42 6.93 7.27
CA GLY A 61 -11.55 6.97 6.35
C GLY A 61 -11.43 7.96 5.18
N SER A 62 -10.30 8.66 5.01
CA SER A 62 -10.11 9.60 3.88
C SER A 62 -9.87 8.93 2.51
N GLY A 63 -9.78 7.59 2.45
CA GLY A 63 -9.64 6.82 1.21
C GLY A 63 -8.21 6.38 0.87
N LYS A 64 -7.20 6.66 1.69
CA LYS A 64 -5.77 6.35 1.43
C LYS A 64 -5.51 4.88 1.09
N THR A 65 -5.91 3.95 1.97
CA THR A 65 -5.81 2.50 1.76
C THR A 65 -6.58 2.06 0.52
N THR A 66 -7.78 2.62 0.30
CA THR A 66 -8.59 2.31 -0.89
C THR A 66 -7.88 2.74 -2.16
N LEU A 67 -7.23 3.91 -2.16
CA LEU A 67 -6.42 4.38 -3.28
C LEU A 67 -5.31 3.38 -3.60
N LEU A 68 -4.45 3.05 -2.62
CA LEU A 68 -3.36 2.09 -2.83
C LEU A 68 -3.87 0.74 -3.38
N ARG A 69 -4.99 0.25 -2.84
CA ARG A 69 -5.60 -1.02 -3.29
C ARG A 69 -6.11 -0.94 -4.73
N CYS A 70 -6.69 0.20 -5.14
CA CYS A 70 -7.09 0.40 -6.53
C CYS A 70 -5.88 0.43 -7.47
N LEU A 71 -4.77 1.06 -7.08
CA LEU A 71 -3.55 1.13 -7.90
C LEU A 71 -2.89 -0.24 -8.14
N ASN A 72 -3.07 -1.19 -7.21
CA ASN A 72 -2.57 -2.56 -7.36
C ASN A 72 -3.67 -3.56 -7.76
N PHE A 73 -4.85 -3.08 -8.15
CA PHE A 73 -6.02 -3.91 -8.49
C PHE A 73 -6.42 -4.92 -7.37
N LEU A 74 -6.08 -4.64 -6.11
CA LEU A 74 -6.61 -5.36 -4.95
C LEU A 74 -8.07 -4.97 -4.68
N GLU A 75 -8.46 -3.79 -5.15
CA GLU A 75 -9.82 -3.28 -5.23
C GLU A 75 -10.05 -2.76 -6.65
N THR A 76 -11.22 -2.94 -7.23
CA THR A 76 -11.55 -2.40 -8.55
C THR A 76 -12.07 -0.97 -8.39
N ALA A 77 -11.45 0.01 -9.01
CA ALA A 77 -11.97 1.37 -9.07
C ALA A 77 -13.24 1.43 -9.94
N ASP A 78 -14.09 2.42 -9.71
CA ASP A 78 -15.29 2.63 -10.54
C ASP A 78 -14.96 3.43 -11.81
N ALA A 79 -13.92 4.27 -11.74
CA ALA A 79 -13.33 4.99 -12.88
C ALA A 79 -11.90 5.41 -12.55
N GLY A 80 -11.15 5.77 -13.58
CA GLY A 80 -9.81 6.33 -13.49
C GLY A 80 -8.81 5.62 -14.38
N GLN A 81 -7.69 6.29 -14.60
CA GLN A 81 -6.59 5.78 -15.39
C GLN A 81 -5.32 5.71 -14.55
N LEU A 82 -4.55 4.68 -14.77
CA LEU A 82 -3.21 4.48 -14.23
C LEU A 82 -2.24 4.37 -15.41
N THR A 83 -1.29 5.29 -15.51
CA THR A 83 -0.14 5.15 -16.41
C THR A 83 1.07 4.74 -15.58
N PHE A 84 1.70 3.62 -15.94
CA PHE A 84 2.89 3.09 -15.28
C PHE A 84 3.96 2.80 -16.33
N ASP A 85 5.11 3.47 -16.22
CA ASP A 85 6.23 3.32 -17.16
C ASP A 85 5.79 3.48 -18.63
N GLY A 86 4.93 4.49 -18.89
CA GLY A 86 4.38 4.80 -20.23
C GLY A 86 3.24 3.90 -20.70
N GLU A 87 2.88 2.84 -19.98
CA GLU A 87 1.74 1.98 -20.28
C GLU A 87 0.50 2.42 -19.49
N THR A 88 -0.63 2.65 -20.16
CA THR A 88 -1.86 3.12 -19.52
C THR A 88 -2.87 1.99 -19.33
N PHE A 89 -3.42 1.92 -18.12
CA PHE A 89 -4.43 0.95 -17.68
C PHE A 89 -5.72 1.68 -17.29
N ASP A 90 -6.86 1.15 -17.73
CA ASP A 90 -8.17 1.54 -17.18
C ASP A 90 -8.39 0.81 -15.86
N LEU A 91 -8.51 1.55 -14.76
CA LEU A 91 -8.65 0.96 -13.41
C LEU A 91 -10.00 0.26 -13.18
N ALA A 92 -11.02 0.59 -14.00
CA ALA A 92 -12.34 -0.05 -13.92
C ALA A 92 -12.44 -1.29 -14.82
N GLN A 93 -11.66 -1.35 -15.92
CA GLN A 93 -11.84 -2.35 -16.99
C GLN A 93 -10.56 -3.12 -17.35
N ALA A 94 -9.50 -3.03 -16.55
CA ALA A 94 -8.25 -3.72 -16.81
C ALA A 94 -8.44 -5.24 -16.94
N SER A 95 -7.85 -5.82 -17.97
CA SER A 95 -7.88 -7.25 -18.17
C SER A 95 -7.01 -8.00 -17.14
N ARG A 96 -7.25 -9.30 -16.96
CA ARG A 96 -6.39 -10.13 -16.09
C ARG A 96 -4.93 -10.12 -16.53
N ALA A 97 -4.67 -9.99 -17.84
CA ALA A 97 -3.31 -9.91 -18.38
C ALA A 97 -2.64 -8.58 -18.01
N ASP A 98 -3.36 -7.46 -18.09
CA ASP A 98 -2.90 -6.13 -17.70
C ASP A 98 -2.54 -6.08 -16.21
N ILE A 99 -3.45 -6.58 -15.37
CA ILE A 99 -3.23 -6.70 -13.92
C ILE A 99 -1.98 -7.55 -13.62
N ALA A 100 -1.81 -8.68 -14.30
CA ALA A 100 -0.65 -9.54 -14.11
C ALA A 100 0.66 -8.86 -14.54
N ARG A 101 0.64 -8.07 -15.64
CA ARG A 101 1.81 -7.28 -16.07
C ARG A 101 2.19 -6.23 -15.04
N LEU A 102 1.22 -5.43 -14.58
CA LEU A 102 1.49 -4.40 -13.57
C LEU A 102 2.02 -5.00 -12.27
N ARG A 103 1.38 -6.07 -11.76
CA ARG A 103 1.79 -6.73 -10.51
C ARG A 103 3.16 -7.40 -10.57
N LYS A 104 3.73 -7.66 -11.75
CA LYS A 104 5.12 -8.11 -11.88
C LYS A 104 6.14 -7.01 -11.58
N LYS A 105 5.75 -5.76 -11.77
CA LYS A 105 6.58 -4.57 -11.59
C LYS A 105 6.33 -3.85 -10.25
N THR A 106 5.29 -4.23 -9.53
CA THR A 106 4.86 -3.57 -8.29
C THR A 106 4.81 -4.56 -7.13
N ALA A 107 5.04 -4.08 -5.91
CA ALA A 107 4.85 -4.87 -4.70
C ALA A 107 3.96 -4.12 -3.70
N PHE A 108 3.34 -4.87 -2.78
CA PHE A 108 2.44 -4.33 -1.78
C PHE A 108 2.80 -4.86 -0.38
N VAL A 109 3.01 -3.95 0.57
CA VAL A 109 3.23 -4.24 1.99
C VAL A 109 2.02 -3.77 2.76
N PHE A 110 1.35 -4.71 3.42
CA PHE A 110 0.10 -4.50 4.14
C PHE A 110 0.34 -4.07 5.60
N GLN A 111 -0.64 -3.44 6.19
CA GLN A 111 -0.71 -3.13 7.61
C GLN A 111 -0.58 -4.38 8.50
N SER A 112 -1.26 -5.46 8.14
CA SER A 112 -1.21 -6.76 8.84
C SER A 112 -0.29 -7.70 8.08
N TYR A 113 0.95 -7.74 8.34
CA TYR A 113 2.05 -8.54 7.76
C TYR A 113 1.68 -9.57 6.66
N ASN A 114 0.53 -10.23 6.75
CA ASN A 114 -0.04 -11.22 5.83
C ASN A 114 0.95 -12.34 5.47
N LEU A 115 1.68 -12.84 6.48
CA LEU A 115 2.57 -13.97 6.32
C LEU A 115 1.80 -15.29 6.35
N PHE A 116 2.28 -16.26 5.57
CA PHE A 116 1.82 -17.64 5.65
C PHE A 116 2.26 -18.26 6.97
N ARG A 117 1.32 -18.55 7.87
CA ARG A 117 1.60 -19.03 9.24
C ARG A 117 2.31 -20.36 9.31
N ASN A 118 2.14 -21.21 8.29
CA ASN A 118 2.71 -22.55 8.15
C ASN A 118 4.02 -22.57 7.33
N LYS A 119 4.61 -21.42 7.05
CA LYS A 119 5.85 -21.27 6.31
C LYS A 119 6.86 -20.49 7.13
N THR A 120 8.16 -20.82 6.96
CA THR A 120 9.26 -20.07 7.59
C THR A 120 9.39 -18.67 6.99
N ALA A 121 10.24 -17.82 7.57
CA ALA A 121 10.54 -16.49 7.03
C ALA A 121 11.07 -16.60 5.58
N LEU A 122 12.05 -17.48 5.34
CA LEU A 122 12.60 -17.73 4.01
C LEU A 122 11.50 -18.19 3.03
N GLN A 123 10.69 -19.16 3.43
CA GLN A 123 9.60 -19.66 2.58
C GLN A 123 8.53 -18.57 2.29
N ASN A 124 8.25 -17.67 3.23
CA ASN A 124 7.36 -16.52 3.00
C ASN A 124 7.91 -15.58 1.93
N VAL A 125 9.21 -15.35 1.93
CA VAL A 125 9.89 -14.49 0.95
C VAL A 125 9.95 -15.15 -0.44
N THR A 126 10.21 -16.46 -0.50
CA THR A 126 10.50 -17.18 -1.76
C THR A 126 9.27 -17.75 -2.45
N GLU A 127 8.14 -17.90 -1.78
CA GLU A 127 6.93 -18.52 -2.31
C GLU A 127 6.46 -17.91 -3.64
N GLY A 128 6.43 -16.58 -3.71
CA GLY A 128 6.04 -15.87 -4.93
C GLY A 128 6.99 -16.14 -6.10
N LEU A 129 8.29 -16.28 -5.83
CA LEU A 129 9.29 -16.59 -6.84
C LEU A 129 9.11 -18.00 -7.39
N ILE A 130 8.89 -18.97 -6.50
CA ILE A 130 8.74 -20.38 -6.88
C ILE A 130 7.42 -20.61 -7.61
N ILE A 131 6.30 -20.14 -7.04
CA ILE A 131 4.97 -20.47 -7.56
C ILE A 131 4.58 -19.59 -8.74
N ALA A 132 4.73 -18.27 -8.63
CA ALA A 132 4.27 -17.34 -9.66
C ALA A 132 5.30 -17.13 -10.77
N ARG A 133 6.60 -17.04 -10.41
CA ARG A 133 7.68 -16.82 -11.40
C ARG A 133 8.31 -18.09 -11.90
N LYS A 134 7.96 -19.27 -11.33
CA LYS A 134 8.51 -20.59 -11.69
C LYS A 134 10.03 -20.66 -11.52
N MET A 135 10.59 -19.88 -10.60
CA MET A 135 12.03 -19.89 -10.30
C MET A 135 12.41 -21.21 -9.62
N PRO A 136 13.55 -21.84 -9.98
CA PRO A 136 14.07 -23.00 -9.26
C PRO A 136 14.27 -22.67 -7.78
N LYS A 137 13.96 -23.64 -6.90
CA LYS A 137 13.98 -23.43 -5.44
C LYS A 137 15.32 -22.89 -4.94
N GLU A 138 16.44 -23.46 -5.40
CA GLU A 138 17.78 -23.04 -4.98
C GLU A 138 18.08 -21.59 -5.32
N GLN A 139 17.65 -21.13 -6.50
CA GLN A 139 17.80 -19.73 -6.91
C GLN A 139 16.86 -18.81 -6.09
N ALA A 140 15.63 -19.26 -5.85
CA ALA A 140 14.68 -18.50 -5.02
C ALA A 140 15.19 -18.38 -3.58
N ASP A 141 15.74 -19.45 -3.00
CA ASP A 141 16.29 -19.45 -1.65
C ASP A 141 17.50 -18.49 -1.55
N ALA A 142 18.39 -18.46 -2.54
CA ALA A 142 19.50 -17.50 -2.59
C ALA A 142 19.01 -16.04 -2.63
N VAL A 143 17.98 -15.74 -3.44
CA VAL A 143 17.34 -14.41 -3.45
C VAL A 143 16.70 -14.12 -2.09
N GLY A 144 15.98 -15.09 -1.52
CA GLY A 144 15.30 -14.95 -0.23
C GLY A 144 16.25 -14.63 0.91
N ILE A 145 17.37 -15.34 1.02
CA ILE A 145 18.40 -15.06 2.03
C ILE A 145 18.94 -13.64 1.88
N LYS A 146 19.31 -13.23 0.66
CA LYS A 146 19.77 -11.86 0.38
C LYS A 146 18.76 -10.79 0.81
N MET A 147 17.46 -11.05 0.62
CA MET A 147 16.42 -10.10 1.03
C MET A 147 16.22 -10.11 2.55
N LEU A 148 16.35 -11.26 3.20
CA LEU A 148 16.34 -11.34 4.67
C LEU A 148 17.57 -10.65 5.29
N GLU A 149 18.75 -10.79 4.71
CA GLU A 149 19.94 -10.02 5.11
C GLU A 149 19.70 -8.52 5.03
N LYS A 150 19.12 -8.06 3.92
CA LYS A 150 18.80 -6.65 3.70
C LYS A 150 17.90 -6.04 4.76
N VAL A 151 16.99 -6.82 5.34
CA VAL A 151 16.09 -6.39 6.42
C VAL A 151 16.58 -6.81 7.82
N GLY A 152 17.82 -7.32 7.94
CA GLY A 152 18.46 -7.69 9.21
C GLY A 152 17.84 -8.93 9.87
N LEU A 153 17.44 -9.93 9.08
CA LEU A 153 16.78 -11.16 9.55
C LEU A 153 17.37 -12.45 8.95
N ALA A 154 18.63 -12.45 8.49
CA ALA A 154 19.27 -13.64 7.93
C ALA A 154 19.31 -14.81 8.93
N ASP A 155 19.57 -14.51 10.21
CA ASP A 155 19.60 -15.46 11.32
C ASP A 155 18.22 -16.04 11.71
N ARG A 156 17.16 -15.50 11.13
CA ARG A 156 15.75 -15.85 11.37
C ARG A 156 15.09 -16.56 10.18
N ALA A 157 15.85 -16.95 9.16
CA ALA A 157 15.35 -17.57 7.92
C ALA A 157 14.43 -18.78 8.16
N ASP A 158 14.74 -19.61 9.15
CA ASP A 158 14.00 -20.83 9.48
C ASP A 158 12.88 -20.62 10.53
N TYR A 159 12.71 -19.40 11.02
CA TYR A 159 11.67 -19.08 12.00
C TYR A 159 10.30 -18.98 11.36
N TYR A 160 9.28 -19.52 12.03
CA TYR A 160 7.89 -19.34 11.68
C TYR A 160 7.35 -18.00 12.20
N PRO A 161 6.31 -17.41 11.58
CA PRO A 161 5.76 -16.12 12.01
C PRO A 161 5.46 -16.01 13.52
N ARG A 162 4.96 -17.09 14.14
CA ARG A 162 4.68 -17.15 15.60
C ARG A 162 5.93 -17.00 16.50
N GLN A 163 7.12 -17.17 15.95
CA GLN A 163 8.40 -17.06 16.66
C GLN A 163 9.06 -15.70 16.45
N LEU A 164 8.44 -14.83 15.64
CA LEU A 164 8.91 -13.51 15.27
C LEU A 164 8.09 -12.41 15.96
N SER A 165 8.74 -11.33 16.39
CA SER A 165 8.05 -10.13 16.86
C SER A 165 7.23 -9.48 15.71
N GLY A 166 6.31 -8.58 16.03
CA GLY A 166 5.54 -7.83 15.03
C GLY A 166 6.44 -7.10 14.04
N GLY A 167 7.46 -6.39 14.52
CA GLY A 167 8.43 -5.70 13.68
C GLY A 167 9.25 -6.64 12.80
N GLN A 168 9.65 -7.82 13.32
CA GLN A 168 10.30 -8.85 12.53
C GLN A 168 9.37 -9.41 11.45
N GLN A 169 8.10 -9.69 11.76
CA GLN A 169 7.11 -10.14 10.78
C GLN A 169 6.92 -9.10 9.67
N GLN A 170 6.86 -7.82 10.01
CA GLN A 170 6.75 -6.75 9.02
C GLN A 170 8.00 -6.64 8.15
N ARG A 171 9.19 -6.79 8.73
CA ARG A 171 10.44 -6.83 7.96
C ARG A 171 10.51 -8.04 7.02
N VAL A 172 9.98 -9.21 7.40
CA VAL A 172 9.81 -10.36 6.48
C VAL A 172 8.83 -10.02 5.35
N ALA A 173 7.73 -9.30 5.64
CA ALA A 173 6.79 -8.86 4.59
C ALA A 173 7.45 -7.87 3.61
N ILE A 174 8.34 -6.99 4.09
CA ILE A 174 9.14 -6.10 3.24
C ILE A 174 10.14 -6.92 2.40
N ALA A 175 10.86 -7.88 3.00
CA ALA A 175 11.77 -8.78 2.28
C ALA A 175 11.05 -9.56 1.17
N ARG A 176 9.82 -10.03 1.44
CA ARG A 176 8.97 -10.69 0.44
C ARG A 176 8.61 -9.75 -0.72
N ALA A 177 8.30 -8.49 -0.43
CA ALA A 177 8.03 -7.48 -1.44
C ALA A 177 9.27 -7.23 -2.32
N LEU A 178 10.44 -7.03 -1.69
CA LEU A 178 11.72 -6.81 -2.37
C LEU A 178 12.16 -7.99 -3.23
N ALA A 179 11.90 -9.23 -2.80
CA ALA A 179 12.28 -10.43 -3.55
C ALA A 179 11.66 -10.49 -4.95
N SER A 180 10.53 -9.80 -5.15
CA SER A 180 9.90 -9.70 -6.47
C SER A 180 10.60 -8.71 -7.42
N ASP A 181 11.66 -8.04 -6.99
CA ASP A 181 12.38 -7.00 -7.75
C ASP A 181 11.42 -5.95 -8.33
N PRO A 182 10.66 -5.25 -7.47
CA PRO A 182 9.65 -4.31 -7.93
C PRO A 182 10.27 -2.97 -8.33
N GLU A 183 9.63 -2.28 -9.29
CA GLU A 183 9.97 -0.91 -9.65
C GLU A 183 9.38 0.11 -8.65
N ILE A 184 8.25 -0.24 -8.00
CA ILE A 184 7.61 0.56 -6.94
C ILE A 184 7.04 -0.34 -5.85
N ILE A 185 7.12 0.11 -4.60
CA ILE A 185 6.49 -0.56 -3.45
C ILE A 185 5.40 0.33 -2.86
N TYR A 186 4.20 -0.23 -2.72
CA TYR A 186 3.08 0.38 -2.00
C TYR A 186 3.10 -0.08 -0.55
N PHE A 187 3.14 0.85 0.40
CA PHE A 187 3.07 0.59 1.83
C PHE A 187 1.75 1.12 2.40
N ASP A 188 0.93 0.24 2.93
CA ASP A 188 -0.36 0.57 3.54
C ASP A 188 -0.23 0.51 5.07
N GLU A 189 0.07 1.64 5.70
CA GLU A 189 0.25 1.80 7.15
C GLU A 189 1.18 0.74 7.78
N PRO A 190 2.45 0.60 7.33
CA PRO A 190 3.31 -0.54 7.66
C PRO A 190 3.69 -0.64 9.14
N THR A 191 3.45 0.40 9.94
CA THR A 191 3.82 0.48 11.36
C THR A 191 2.63 0.51 12.31
N SER A 192 1.41 0.71 11.83
CA SER A 192 0.22 0.96 12.67
C SER A 192 -0.21 -0.23 13.55
N ALA A 193 0.27 -1.44 13.25
CA ALA A 193 0.03 -2.64 14.06
C ALA A 193 1.20 -2.97 15.02
N LEU A 194 2.16 -2.04 15.20
CA LEU A 194 3.38 -2.23 15.96
C LEU A 194 3.41 -1.35 17.22
N ASP A 195 4.09 -1.85 18.23
CA ASP A 195 4.48 -1.02 19.37
C ASP A 195 5.53 0.03 18.96
N PRO A 196 5.61 1.19 19.62
CA PRO A 196 6.53 2.27 19.28
C PRO A 196 8.00 1.84 19.16
N GLU A 197 8.45 0.93 20.02
CA GLU A 197 9.82 0.40 20.01
C GLU A 197 10.14 -0.37 18.71
N LEU A 198 9.16 -1.14 18.20
CA LEU A 198 9.30 -1.95 16.98
C LEU A 198 9.10 -1.13 15.69
N THR A 199 8.39 0.00 15.79
CA THR A 199 8.17 0.94 14.69
C THR A 199 9.50 1.45 14.14
N GLY A 200 10.45 1.79 15.00
CA GLY A 200 11.76 2.30 14.62
C GLY A 200 12.56 1.37 13.71
N GLU A 201 12.49 0.05 13.96
CA GLU A 201 13.19 -0.96 13.15
C GLU A 201 12.64 -1.03 11.71
N VAL A 202 11.32 -0.95 11.56
CA VAL A 202 10.66 -0.97 10.24
C VAL A 202 10.94 0.32 9.47
N LEU A 203 10.85 1.48 10.14
CA LEU A 203 11.16 2.77 9.54
C LEU A 203 12.63 2.88 9.13
N ALA A 204 13.56 2.25 9.86
CA ALA A 204 14.97 2.21 9.48
C ALA A 204 15.18 1.45 8.16
N VAL A 205 14.53 0.30 7.98
CA VAL A 205 14.55 -0.44 6.70
C VAL A 205 13.95 0.40 5.58
N MET A 206 12.82 1.06 5.80
CA MET A 206 12.19 1.91 4.77
C MET A 206 13.07 3.11 4.40
N ARG A 207 13.77 3.70 5.38
CA ARG A 207 14.73 4.79 5.13
C ARG A 207 15.91 4.31 4.28
N GLN A 208 16.48 3.15 4.61
CA GLN A 208 17.54 2.54 3.81
C GLN A 208 17.10 2.32 2.36
N LEU A 209 15.87 1.82 2.14
CA LEU A 209 15.32 1.64 0.78
C LEU A 209 15.18 2.98 0.03
N ALA A 210 14.78 4.04 0.72
CA ALA A 210 14.71 5.38 0.15
C ALA A 210 16.10 5.88 -0.28
N GLU A 211 17.12 5.72 0.56
CA GLU A 211 18.51 6.08 0.27
C GLU A 211 19.08 5.29 -0.92
N GLU A 212 18.63 4.06 -1.12
CA GLU A 212 19.00 3.23 -2.28
C GLU A 212 18.21 3.60 -3.56
N GLY A 213 17.32 4.60 -3.51
CA GLY A 213 16.55 5.09 -4.66
C GLY A 213 15.31 4.25 -4.99
N MET A 214 14.81 3.43 -4.06
CA MET A 214 13.57 2.70 -4.25
C MET A 214 12.37 3.65 -4.34
N THR A 215 11.58 3.52 -5.39
CA THR A 215 10.32 4.28 -5.50
C THR A 215 9.28 3.72 -4.55
N MET A 216 8.70 4.57 -3.73
CA MET A 216 7.72 4.15 -2.71
C MET A 216 6.51 5.08 -2.66
N LEU A 217 5.32 4.49 -2.51
CA LEU A 217 4.09 5.20 -2.19
C LEU A 217 3.61 4.70 -0.82
N VAL A 218 3.64 5.57 0.20
CA VAL A 218 3.53 5.18 1.60
C VAL A 218 2.34 5.88 2.26
N VAL A 219 1.31 5.13 2.60
CA VAL A 219 0.29 5.60 3.55
C VAL A 219 0.83 5.44 4.95
N THR A 220 0.91 6.51 5.72
CA THR A 220 1.50 6.49 7.06
C THR A 220 0.90 7.54 7.98
N HIS A 221 1.03 7.31 9.28
CA HIS A 221 0.80 8.29 10.35
C HIS A 221 2.13 8.76 10.97
N GLU A 222 3.27 8.24 10.52
CA GLU A 222 4.61 8.61 11.01
C GLU A 222 5.05 9.94 10.42
N MET A 223 4.81 11.03 11.13
CA MET A 223 5.14 12.39 10.65
C MET A 223 6.63 12.61 10.46
N GLY A 224 7.45 12.01 11.34
CA GLY A 224 8.91 12.03 11.24
C GLY A 224 9.41 11.39 9.94
N PHE A 225 8.83 10.27 9.52
CA PHE A 225 9.13 9.63 8.25
C PHE A 225 8.68 10.51 7.07
N ALA A 226 7.44 10.99 7.08
CA ALA A 226 6.91 11.82 6.02
C ALA A 226 7.71 13.13 5.83
N ARG A 227 8.15 13.75 6.92
CA ARG A 227 8.93 15.00 6.89
C ARG A 227 10.35 14.81 6.41
N ASN A 228 11.04 13.74 6.87
CA ASN A 228 12.50 13.61 6.75
C ASN A 228 12.94 12.63 5.66
N VAL A 229 12.05 11.74 5.20
CA VAL A 229 12.38 10.67 4.25
C VAL A 229 11.64 10.84 2.93
N SER A 230 10.38 11.31 2.95
CA SER A 230 9.65 11.46 1.71
C SER A 230 10.10 12.68 0.91
N SER A 231 10.18 12.52 -0.42
CA SER A 231 10.44 13.60 -1.37
C SER A 231 9.20 14.48 -1.57
N LYS A 232 8.02 13.87 -1.51
CA LYS A 232 6.71 14.49 -1.74
C LYS A 232 5.71 14.03 -0.69
N THR A 233 4.88 14.94 -0.22
CA THR A 233 3.77 14.65 0.70
C THR A 233 2.44 15.05 0.08
N VAL A 234 1.43 14.18 0.26
CA VAL A 234 0.07 14.32 -0.23
C VAL A 234 -0.87 14.25 0.97
N PHE A 235 -1.71 15.24 1.14
CA PHE A 235 -2.77 15.23 2.13
C PHE A 235 -4.11 14.91 1.48
N MET A 236 -4.73 13.83 1.95
CA MET A 236 -6.05 13.37 1.50
C MET A 236 -7.09 13.53 2.59
N GLU A 237 -8.24 14.08 2.23
CA GLU A 237 -9.42 14.16 3.09
C GLU A 237 -10.70 14.02 2.26
N ASN A 238 -11.71 13.33 2.80
CA ASN A 238 -13.02 13.14 2.15
C ASN A 238 -12.93 12.60 0.70
N GLY A 239 -11.93 11.77 0.42
CA GLY A 239 -11.78 11.11 -0.88
C GLY A 239 -11.12 11.96 -1.97
N VAL A 240 -10.59 13.12 -1.65
CA VAL A 240 -9.86 14.00 -2.58
C VAL A 240 -8.45 14.31 -2.07
N VAL A 241 -7.55 14.68 -2.97
CA VAL A 241 -6.29 15.32 -2.64
C VAL A 241 -6.56 16.78 -2.31
N VAL A 242 -6.31 17.18 -1.07
CA VAL A 242 -6.45 18.56 -0.61
C VAL A 242 -5.21 19.36 -0.95
N GLU A 243 -4.03 18.80 -0.68
CA GLU A 243 -2.74 19.43 -0.97
C GLU A 243 -1.71 18.38 -1.31
N GLN A 244 -0.81 18.71 -2.23
CA GLN A 244 0.39 17.96 -2.51
C GLN A 244 1.56 18.91 -2.81
N ALA A 245 2.72 18.64 -2.22
CA ALA A 245 3.91 19.47 -2.39
C ALA A 245 5.18 18.66 -2.09
N PRO A 246 6.39 19.15 -2.46
CA PRO A 246 7.63 18.67 -1.89
C PRO A 246 7.55 18.66 -0.36
N SER A 247 8.02 17.60 0.30
CA SER A 247 7.78 17.40 1.73
C SER A 247 8.29 18.57 2.59
N HIS A 248 9.44 19.13 2.25
CA HIS A 248 9.97 20.29 2.98
C HIS A 248 9.03 21.52 2.91
N GLU A 249 8.41 21.80 1.75
CA GLU A 249 7.43 22.88 1.60
C GLU A 249 6.12 22.55 2.33
N PHE A 250 5.64 21.32 2.17
CA PHE A 250 4.40 20.85 2.79
C PHE A 250 4.40 21.03 4.31
N PHE A 251 5.51 20.72 4.97
CA PHE A 251 5.62 20.81 6.43
C PHE A 251 6.05 22.21 6.92
N ALA A 252 6.75 23.02 6.11
CA ALA A 252 7.20 24.34 6.50
C ALA A 252 6.13 25.41 6.24
N THR A 253 5.51 25.36 5.08
CA THR A 253 4.59 26.40 4.59
C THR A 253 3.37 25.80 3.87
N PRO A 254 2.53 25.01 4.58
CA PRO A 254 1.34 24.41 3.96
C PRO A 254 0.40 25.51 3.43
N LYS A 255 -0.06 25.35 2.20
CA LYS A 255 -0.85 26.35 1.47
C LYS A 255 -2.32 26.31 1.86
N GLU A 256 -2.85 25.09 2.04
CA GLU A 256 -4.26 24.91 2.35
C GLU A 256 -4.54 25.06 3.85
N GLU A 257 -5.61 25.78 4.23
CA GLU A 257 -6.01 25.97 5.64
C GLU A 257 -6.25 24.61 6.31
N ARG A 258 -6.88 23.69 5.58
CA ARG A 258 -7.20 22.38 6.09
C ARG A 258 -5.96 21.53 6.40
N THR A 259 -4.89 21.67 5.60
CA THR A 259 -3.59 21.06 5.85
C THR A 259 -2.96 21.63 7.12
N ARG A 260 -3.00 22.96 7.30
CA ARG A 260 -2.51 23.64 8.53
C ARG A 260 -3.22 23.12 9.79
N GLU A 261 -4.54 23.00 9.74
CA GLU A 261 -5.33 22.45 10.85
C GLU A 261 -4.96 21.00 11.17
N PHE A 262 -4.80 20.18 10.14
CA PHE A 262 -4.41 18.78 10.29
C PHE A 262 -3.04 18.65 10.96
N LEU A 263 -2.04 19.38 10.48
CA LEU A 263 -0.68 19.36 11.04
C LEU A 263 -0.62 19.90 12.48
N ARG A 264 -1.39 20.97 12.82
CA ARG A 264 -1.48 21.46 14.20
C ARG A 264 -2.05 20.41 15.16
N LYS A 265 -3.11 19.70 14.75
CA LYS A 265 -3.72 18.66 15.60
C LYS A 265 -2.73 17.56 15.96
N ILE A 266 -1.92 17.13 14.99
CA ILE A 266 -0.94 16.06 15.22
C ILE A 266 0.19 16.56 16.11
N ALA A 267 0.72 17.76 15.89
CA ALA A 267 1.79 18.34 16.70
C ALA A 267 1.41 18.52 18.19
N HIS A 268 0.12 18.50 18.54
CA HIS A 268 -0.35 18.53 19.92
C HIS A 268 -0.57 17.13 20.52
N THR A 269 -0.41 16.06 19.73
CA THR A 269 -0.66 14.67 20.14
C THR A 269 0.64 13.88 20.29
N GLU A 270 1.74 14.36 19.69
CA GLU A 270 3.12 13.90 19.91
C GLU A 270 3.75 14.64 21.11
#